data_878bb8d3df572f2701dd02aa66e8bbab
#
_entry.id   878bb8d3df572f2701dd02aa66e8bbab
#
_cell.length_a   1.000
_cell.length_b   1.000
_cell.length_c   1.000
_cell.angle_alpha   90.00
_cell.angle_beta   90.00
_cell.angle_gamma   90.00
#
_symmetry.space_group_name_H-M   'P 1'
#
loop_
_entity.id
_entity.type
_entity.pdbx_description
1 polymer ?
#
loop_
_entity_poly.entity_id
_entity_poly.type
_entity_poly.pdbx_seq_one_letter_code
_entity_poly.pdbx_strand_id
1 'polypeptide(L)'
;SYNAYRILPTNLISAGDFIRVNDRTDAPTVADMGDIRVASFNVLNFFNDVVGGDANPSGSNRGALIEEEMVLQRTKIVNALVAMNADVVGLMEIANNGFGELSAIQNLVDALNAELTDDQAYRFVEIEDADKYEDKFIGSDAITVGMLYRPARITLDGAAKVIATPEQHAAEGAQTREKDGVVEQNPSYDKFQRHSLVQTFSINDEKLTIVVNHLKSKGSGCIEDWAEFNENGEPADLQGKCNSFRVSAAKVLGESLKDVEGDVLVIGDLNAYGKEDPVAVLTDYDASTTDHVIRTASWTTLNGKVYEREGSVIDKGYGLINLNTQAHGADTYSYSYNGELGNLDHALANESLAAKLVGIDDWHINSVESNLFEYGSKYTGELVKTESPFSASDHDPVIIALSYPAPVTPVTPTPEPVKDSDGGSLGYFALMLLGALGLRRRS
;
A
#
# COMPACT_ATOMS: atom_id res chain seq x y z
N SER A 1 17.32 29.63 14.12
CA SER A 1 16.43 29.59 13.62
C SER A 1 15.29 28.66 13.93
N TYR A 2 14.11 29.13 13.92
CA TYR A 2 12.85 28.36 13.96
C TYR A 2 12.75 27.30 15.07
N ASN A 3 13.19 27.63 16.30
CA ASN A 3 13.10 26.79 17.49
C ASN A 3 13.81 25.42 17.41
N ALA A 4 14.76 25.26 16.50
CA ALA A 4 15.54 24.03 16.38
C ALA A 4 16.95 24.24 17.00
N TYR A 5 17.44 23.25 17.73
CA TYR A 5 18.83 23.16 18.13
C TYR A 5 19.69 22.84 16.91
N ARG A 6 20.86 23.48 16.82
CA ARG A 6 21.87 23.22 15.82
C ARG A 6 23.20 22.96 16.43
N ILE A 7 23.90 21.96 15.96
CA ILE A 7 25.30 21.73 16.31
C ILE A 7 26.14 22.49 15.28
N LEU A 8 26.94 23.44 15.78
CA LEU A 8 27.88 24.19 14.94
C LEU A 8 29.30 23.79 15.33
N PRO A 9 30.15 23.46 14.36
CA PRO A 9 31.54 23.19 14.64
C PRO A 9 32.25 24.47 15.16
N THR A 10 33.09 24.32 16.16
CA THR A 10 33.89 25.40 16.73
C THR A 10 35.26 25.51 16.06
N ASN A 11 35.65 24.51 15.29
CA ASN A 11 36.92 24.48 14.56
C ASN A 11 36.64 24.38 13.04
N LEU A 12 37.64 24.68 12.23
CA LEU A 12 37.57 24.42 10.79
C LEU A 12 37.41 22.92 10.58
N ILE A 13 36.39 22.57 9.79
CA ILE A 13 36.11 21.19 9.42
C ILE A 13 36.79 20.91 8.07
N SER A 14 37.47 19.78 7.98
CA SER A 14 38.05 19.22 6.76
C SER A 14 37.33 17.92 6.36
N ALA A 15 37.50 17.47 5.14
CA ALA A 15 36.93 16.20 4.70
C ALA A 15 37.41 14.99 5.50
N GLY A 16 38.60 15.08 6.14
CA GLY A 16 39.17 14.01 6.98
C GLY A 16 38.54 13.92 8.37
N ASP A 17 37.75 14.90 8.77
CA ASP A 17 37.05 14.90 10.07
C ASP A 17 35.73 14.07 10.01
N PHE A 18 35.34 13.61 8.84
CA PHE A 18 34.15 12.77 8.65
C PHE A 18 34.53 11.33 8.41
N ILE A 19 34.04 10.44 9.24
CA ILE A 19 34.05 9.02 8.96
C ILE A 19 32.80 8.75 8.10
N ARG A 20 33.01 8.39 6.85
CA ARG A 20 31.93 8.03 5.94
C ARG A 20 31.60 6.56 6.13
N VAL A 21 30.47 6.27 6.73
CA VAL A 21 29.86 4.96 6.70
C VAL A 21 28.72 5.04 5.69
N ASN A 22 28.77 4.21 4.63
CA ASN A 22 27.66 4.06 3.72
C ASN A 22 26.90 2.78 4.12
N ASP A 23 25.78 2.97 4.75
CA ASP A 23 24.83 1.93 5.17
C ASP A 23 23.67 1.74 4.18
N ARG A 24 23.67 2.53 3.09
CA ARG A 24 22.71 2.39 2.00
C ARG A 24 22.88 1.05 1.30
N THR A 25 21.77 0.42 0.99
CA THR A 25 21.72 -0.81 0.19
C THR A 25 21.15 -0.53 -1.19
N ASP A 26 21.70 -1.14 -2.24
CA ASP A 26 21.23 -0.96 -3.62
C ASP A 26 19.88 -1.65 -3.89
N ALA A 27 19.43 -2.51 -2.96
CA ALA A 27 18.15 -3.21 -2.99
C ALA A 27 17.69 -3.51 -1.55
N PRO A 28 16.39 -3.81 -1.34
CA PRO A 28 15.88 -4.23 -0.03
C PRO A 28 16.62 -5.44 0.53
N THR A 29 16.77 -5.47 1.86
CA THR A 29 17.55 -6.50 2.57
C THR A 29 16.68 -7.61 3.16
N VAL A 30 15.63 -8.01 2.46
CA VAL A 30 14.77 -9.14 2.87
C VAL A 30 15.55 -10.43 2.79
N ALA A 31 15.74 -11.10 3.94
CA ALA A 31 16.59 -12.29 4.07
C ALA A 31 16.08 -13.47 3.24
N ASP A 32 14.76 -13.67 3.19
CA ASP A 32 14.09 -14.66 2.33
C ASP A 32 13.17 -13.92 1.36
N MET A 33 13.35 -14.18 0.07
CA MET A 33 12.58 -13.50 -0.99
C MET A 33 11.17 -14.04 -1.13
N GLY A 34 10.84 -15.16 -0.52
CA GLY A 34 9.55 -15.84 -0.66
C GLY A 34 9.26 -16.30 -2.09
N ASP A 35 8.06 -16.83 -2.26
CA ASP A 35 7.52 -17.20 -3.58
C ASP A 35 6.90 -15.99 -4.28
N ILE A 36 6.30 -15.07 -3.52
CA ILE A 36 5.67 -13.82 -3.97
C ILE A 36 6.17 -12.66 -3.12
N ARG A 37 6.50 -11.55 -3.79
CA ARG A 37 6.90 -10.31 -3.15
C ARG A 37 5.89 -9.21 -3.44
N VAL A 38 5.42 -8.54 -2.38
CA VAL A 38 4.56 -7.37 -2.46
C VAL A 38 5.32 -6.14 -1.94
N ALA A 39 5.18 -5.01 -2.60
CA ALA A 39 5.70 -3.74 -2.12
C ALA A 39 4.58 -2.71 -1.93
N SER A 40 4.78 -1.81 -0.99
CA SER A 40 3.95 -0.62 -0.76
C SER A 40 4.83 0.60 -0.92
N PHE A 41 4.47 1.56 -1.79
CA PHE A 41 5.31 2.72 -2.07
C PHE A 41 4.49 3.99 -2.30
N ASN A 42 4.59 4.95 -1.40
CA ASN A 42 4.14 6.32 -1.62
C ASN A 42 5.17 7.03 -2.52
N VAL A 43 4.72 7.55 -3.67
CA VAL A 43 5.59 8.10 -4.73
C VAL A 43 5.66 9.63 -4.75
N LEU A 44 5.25 10.28 -3.66
CA LEU A 44 5.36 11.74 -3.46
C LEU A 44 4.77 12.55 -4.62
N ASN A 45 3.44 12.55 -4.74
CA ASN A 45 2.73 13.35 -5.75
C ASN A 45 3.30 13.15 -7.18
N PHE A 46 3.32 11.90 -7.67
CA PHE A 46 3.72 11.62 -9.04
C PHE A 46 2.63 11.99 -10.02
N PHE A 47 2.88 13.02 -10.80
CA PHE A 47 2.05 13.47 -11.92
C PHE A 47 2.83 13.33 -13.22
N ASN A 48 2.16 13.00 -14.30
CA ASN A 48 2.75 12.95 -15.64
C ASN A 48 2.60 14.29 -16.41
N ASP A 49 2.38 15.37 -15.66
CA ASP A 49 2.39 16.75 -16.12
C ASP A 49 2.80 17.67 -14.96
N VAL A 50 3.25 18.87 -15.27
CA VAL A 50 3.79 19.81 -14.30
C VAL A 50 2.67 20.60 -13.59
N VAL A 51 3.03 21.30 -12.51
CA VAL A 51 2.11 22.22 -11.81
C VAL A 51 1.57 23.27 -12.78
N GLY A 52 0.24 23.36 -12.86
CA GLY A 52 -0.46 24.25 -13.80
C GLY A 52 -0.75 23.62 -15.17
N GLY A 53 -0.33 22.40 -15.42
CA GLY A 53 -0.77 21.61 -16.57
C GLY A 53 -2.18 21.06 -16.40
N ASP A 54 -2.73 20.49 -17.46
CA ASP A 54 -4.16 20.08 -17.61
C ASP A 54 -4.37 18.59 -17.69
N ALA A 55 -3.30 17.79 -17.49
CA ALA A 55 -3.40 16.33 -17.56
C ALA A 55 -4.20 15.69 -16.42
N ASN A 56 -4.58 16.45 -15.38
CA ASN A 56 -5.36 15.93 -14.26
C ASN A 56 -6.75 16.58 -14.19
N PRO A 57 -7.82 15.88 -14.58
CA PRO A 57 -9.19 16.39 -14.53
C PRO A 57 -9.78 16.44 -13.12
N SER A 58 -9.21 15.72 -12.15
CA SER A 58 -9.69 15.68 -10.76
C SER A 58 -9.15 16.80 -9.89
N GLY A 59 -8.37 17.73 -10.44
CA GLY A 59 -7.84 18.88 -9.68
C GLY A 59 -6.50 19.38 -10.21
N SER A 60 -5.87 20.25 -9.43
CA SER A 60 -4.59 20.83 -9.82
C SER A 60 -3.46 19.82 -9.69
N ASN A 61 -2.59 19.74 -10.69
CA ASN A 61 -1.34 19.00 -10.60
C ASN A 61 -0.51 19.52 -9.43
N ARG A 62 0.14 18.58 -8.74
CA ARG A 62 1.11 18.81 -7.65
C ARG A 62 2.47 18.27 -8.11
N GLY A 63 3.47 18.34 -7.26
CA GLY A 63 4.78 17.74 -7.57
C GLY A 63 5.65 18.65 -8.43
N ALA A 64 6.16 18.15 -9.54
CA ALA A 64 7.14 18.80 -10.39
C ALA A 64 6.67 20.15 -10.95
N LEU A 65 7.56 21.16 -10.94
CA LEU A 65 7.29 22.50 -11.48
C LEU A 65 7.69 22.62 -12.94
N ILE A 66 8.61 21.78 -13.40
CA ILE A 66 9.14 21.75 -14.76
C ILE A 66 9.30 20.31 -15.25
N GLU A 67 9.38 20.10 -16.55
CA GLU A 67 9.46 18.79 -17.17
C GLU A 67 10.69 17.98 -16.72
N GLU A 68 11.83 18.63 -16.57
CA GLU A 68 13.07 17.98 -16.11
C GLU A 68 12.92 17.40 -14.71
N GLU A 69 12.20 18.08 -13.81
CA GLU A 69 11.89 17.56 -12.47
C GLU A 69 10.96 16.35 -12.54
N MET A 70 9.94 16.39 -13.39
CA MET A 70 9.00 15.29 -13.59
C MET A 70 9.72 14.05 -14.17
N VAL A 71 10.58 14.23 -15.15
CA VAL A 71 11.39 13.15 -15.71
C VAL A 71 12.32 12.56 -14.67
N LEU A 72 12.99 13.40 -13.88
CA LEU A 72 13.87 12.94 -12.80
C LEU A 72 13.10 12.17 -11.73
N GLN A 73 11.94 12.67 -11.28
CA GLN A 73 11.06 11.98 -10.33
C GLN A 73 10.71 10.58 -10.83
N ARG A 74 10.19 10.50 -12.08
CA ARG A 74 9.85 9.22 -12.71
C ARG A 74 11.04 8.26 -12.75
N THR A 75 12.23 8.75 -13.17
CA THR A 75 13.43 7.93 -13.26
C THR A 75 13.84 7.36 -11.89
N LYS A 76 13.79 8.18 -10.83
CA LYS A 76 14.09 7.72 -9.46
C LYS A 76 13.10 6.66 -8.99
N ILE A 77 11.79 6.88 -9.22
CA ILE A 77 10.73 5.92 -8.88
C ILE A 77 10.94 4.61 -9.65
N VAL A 78 11.21 4.66 -10.95
CA VAL A 78 11.49 3.48 -11.78
C VAL A 78 12.69 2.70 -11.24
N ASN A 79 13.79 3.38 -10.91
CA ASN A 79 14.97 2.74 -10.35
C ASN A 79 14.69 2.09 -8.99
N ALA A 80 13.84 2.70 -8.16
CA ALA A 80 13.39 2.09 -6.90
C ALA A 80 12.53 0.84 -7.17
N LEU A 81 11.55 0.90 -8.08
CA LEU A 81 10.69 -0.23 -8.45
C LEU A 81 11.48 -1.41 -9.04
N VAL A 82 12.47 -1.14 -9.88
CA VAL A 82 13.38 -2.18 -10.42
C VAL A 82 14.15 -2.86 -9.29
N ALA A 83 14.70 -2.08 -8.35
CA ALA A 83 15.47 -2.61 -7.24
C ALA A 83 14.60 -3.40 -6.23
N MET A 84 13.37 -2.98 -5.97
CA MET A 84 12.41 -3.72 -5.14
C MET A 84 12.10 -5.10 -5.73
N ASN A 85 12.07 -5.21 -7.06
CA ASN A 85 11.76 -6.45 -7.78
C ASN A 85 10.54 -7.19 -7.22
N ALA A 86 9.45 -6.45 -6.95
CA ALA A 86 8.22 -6.99 -6.38
C ALA A 86 7.30 -7.57 -7.47
N ASP A 87 6.47 -8.56 -7.13
CA ASP A 87 5.46 -9.13 -8.04
C ASP A 87 4.17 -8.29 -8.05
N VAL A 88 3.87 -7.61 -6.94
CA VAL A 88 2.79 -6.62 -6.82
C VAL A 88 3.34 -5.37 -6.14
N VAL A 89 2.94 -4.20 -6.61
CA VAL A 89 3.26 -2.91 -5.98
C VAL A 89 1.99 -2.10 -5.77
N GLY A 90 1.67 -1.79 -4.51
CA GLY A 90 0.71 -0.76 -4.16
C GLY A 90 1.36 0.61 -4.22
N LEU A 91 0.75 1.53 -4.94
CA LEU A 91 1.21 2.91 -5.10
C LEU A 91 0.27 3.87 -4.39
N MET A 92 0.82 4.88 -3.72
CA MET A 92 0.10 6.02 -3.18
C MET A 92 0.66 7.30 -3.78
N GLU A 93 -0.18 8.34 -3.83
CA GLU A 93 0.16 9.66 -4.39
C GLU A 93 0.46 9.68 -5.90
N ILE A 94 -0.17 8.78 -6.65
CA ILE A 94 -0.17 8.87 -8.11
C ILE A 94 -1.31 9.78 -8.58
N ALA A 95 -1.12 10.53 -9.67
CA ALA A 95 -2.17 11.40 -10.22
C ALA A 95 -3.45 10.61 -10.54
N ASN A 96 -4.60 11.17 -10.12
CA ASN A 96 -5.91 10.59 -10.35
C ASN A 96 -6.47 11.04 -11.71
N ASN A 97 -5.83 10.59 -12.78
CA ASN A 97 -6.18 10.96 -14.16
C ASN A 97 -6.54 9.75 -15.04
N GLY A 98 -7.05 8.68 -14.40
CA GLY A 98 -7.60 7.50 -15.06
C GLY A 98 -6.56 6.43 -15.38
N PHE A 99 -6.94 5.54 -16.32
CA PHE A 99 -6.18 4.33 -16.69
C PHE A 99 -5.91 4.26 -18.20
N GLY A 100 -6.14 5.34 -18.95
CA GLY A 100 -5.88 5.40 -20.39
C GLY A 100 -4.42 5.65 -20.73
N GLU A 101 -4.12 5.71 -22.03
CA GLU A 101 -2.76 5.90 -22.57
C GLU A 101 -2.04 7.16 -22.05
N LEU A 102 -2.81 8.19 -21.68
CA LEU A 102 -2.28 9.46 -21.16
C LEU A 102 -2.30 9.55 -19.63
N SER A 103 -2.59 8.47 -18.92
CA SER A 103 -2.61 8.47 -17.47
C SER A 103 -1.22 8.40 -16.86
N ALA A 104 -1.08 8.90 -15.62
CA ALA A 104 0.18 8.83 -14.89
C ALA A 104 0.62 7.39 -14.61
N ILE A 105 -0.34 6.50 -14.32
CA ILE A 105 -0.02 5.09 -14.08
C ILE A 105 0.49 4.40 -15.33
N GLN A 106 -0.08 4.68 -16.52
CA GLN A 106 0.43 4.16 -17.79
C GLN A 106 1.82 4.71 -18.10
N ASN A 107 2.02 6.03 -17.90
CA ASN A 107 3.33 6.66 -18.10
C ASN A 107 4.43 6.04 -17.22
N LEU A 108 4.08 5.72 -15.97
CA LEU A 108 5.01 5.06 -15.06
C LEU A 108 5.32 3.62 -15.50
N VAL A 109 4.29 2.85 -15.88
CA VAL A 109 4.43 1.46 -16.33
C VAL A 109 5.23 1.36 -17.63
N ASP A 110 5.01 2.27 -18.58
CA ASP A 110 5.78 2.30 -19.82
C ASP A 110 7.27 2.55 -19.54
N ALA A 111 7.58 3.52 -18.68
CA ALA A 111 8.95 3.80 -18.29
C ALA A 111 9.60 2.64 -17.52
N LEU A 112 8.86 1.98 -16.63
CA LEU A 112 9.32 0.82 -15.88
C LEU A 112 9.61 -0.38 -16.79
N ASN A 113 8.69 -0.68 -17.70
CA ASN A 113 8.84 -1.81 -18.62
C ASN A 113 9.95 -1.60 -19.66
N ALA A 114 10.35 -0.36 -19.93
CA ALA A 114 11.51 -0.08 -20.78
C ALA A 114 12.84 -0.55 -20.17
N GLU A 115 12.90 -0.70 -18.85
CA GLU A 115 14.08 -1.18 -18.10
C GLU A 115 14.05 -2.69 -17.82
N LEU A 116 12.95 -3.39 -18.18
CA LEU A 116 12.70 -4.78 -17.82
C LEU A 116 12.61 -5.67 -19.06
N THR A 117 12.76 -6.98 -18.84
CA THR A 117 12.47 -8.00 -19.86
C THR A 117 10.99 -8.33 -19.91
N ASP A 118 10.49 -8.88 -21.02
CA ASP A 118 9.06 -9.16 -21.22
C ASP A 118 8.46 -10.06 -20.13
N ASP A 119 9.22 -10.98 -19.57
CA ASP A 119 8.81 -11.87 -18.49
C ASP A 119 8.79 -11.19 -17.10
N GLN A 120 9.38 -10.01 -16.99
CA GLN A 120 9.38 -9.17 -15.79
C GLN A 120 8.42 -7.98 -15.90
N ALA A 121 7.79 -7.78 -17.05
CA ALA A 121 6.96 -6.64 -17.34
C ALA A 121 5.74 -6.54 -16.40
N TYR A 122 5.42 -5.31 -16.04
CA TYR A 122 4.26 -4.98 -15.21
C TYR A 122 3.06 -4.58 -16.04
N ARG A 123 1.89 -4.81 -15.45
CA ARG A 123 0.62 -4.17 -15.79
C ARG A 123 0.08 -3.50 -14.54
N PHE A 124 -0.89 -2.62 -14.72
CA PHE A 124 -1.63 -2.06 -13.59
C PHE A 124 -3.04 -2.65 -13.51
N VAL A 125 -3.62 -2.57 -12.32
CA VAL A 125 -4.99 -2.98 -12.05
C VAL A 125 -5.92 -1.83 -12.45
N GLU A 126 -6.91 -2.11 -13.29
CA GLU A 126 -7.94 -1.17 -13.74
C GLU A 126 -9.26 -1.40 -13.01
N ILE A 127 -10.04 -0.33 -12.83
CA ILE A 127 -11.42 -0.42 -12.34
C ILE A 127 -12.33 -0.61 -13.54
N GLU A 128 -13.12 -1.69 -13.52
CA GLU A 128 -14.09 -2.00 -14.58
C GLU A 128 -15.49 -1.40 -14.33
N ASP A 129 -15.81 -1.07 -13.07
CA ASP A 129 -17.14 -0.61 -12.65
C ASP A 129 -17.35 0.87 -13.02
N ALA A 130 -17.75 1.11 -14.27
CA ALA A 130 -18.05 2.44 -14.80
C ALA A 130 -19.30 3.09 -14.17
N ASP A 131 -20.21 2.30 -13.58
CA ASP A 131 -21.45 2.82 -12.98
C ASP A 131 -21.21 3.55 -11.66
N LYS A 132 -20.09 3.25 -10.97
CA LYS A 132 -19.70 3.90 -9.72
C LYS A 132 -18.71 5.04 -9.91
N TYR A 133 -17.89 4.97 -10.95
CA TYR A 133 -16.76 5.86 -11.16
C TYR A 133 -16.79 6.32 -12.60
N GLU A 134 -17.56 7.38 -12.86
CA GLU A 134 -17.54 8.08 -14.13
C GLU A 134 -16.07 8.35 -14.49
N ASP A 135 -15.70 8.12 -15.74
CA ASP A 135 -14.34 8.30 -16.27
C ASP A 135 -13.24 7.42 -15.64
N LYS A 136 -13.61 6.36 -14.86
CA LYS A 136 -12.67 5.43 -14.21
C LYS A 136 -11.66 6.07 -13.26
N PHE A 137 -12.08 7.07 -12.50
CA PHE A 137 -11.28 7.67 -11.42
C PHE A 137 -11.54 6.98 -10.08
N ILE A 138 -10.58 7.03 -9.16
CA ILE A 138 -10.71 6.53 -7.79
C ILE A 138 -10.90 7.73 -6.84
N GLY A 139 -12.14 8.03 -6.47
CA GLY A 139 -12.46 9.20 -5.64
C GLY A 139 -12.26 10.52 -6.35
N SER A 140 -12.23 11.62 -5.59
CA SER A 140 -12.27 13.00 -6.10
C SER A 140 -11.00 13.81 -5.82
N ASP A 141 -9.99 13.26 -5.12
CA ASP A 141 -8.71 13.96 -4.91
C ASP A 141 -7.87 13.96 -6.19
N ALA A 142 -7.02 14.94 -6.37
CA ALA A 142 -6.06 15.02 -7.47
C ALA A 142 -5.05 13.87 -7.50
N ILE A 143 -4.83 13.21 -6.37
CA ILE A 143 -4.01 12.01 -6.24
C ILE A 143 -4.84 10.83 -5.77
N THR A 144 -4.39 9.63 -6.09
CA THR A 144 -5.07 8.38 -5.76
C THR A 144 -4.08 7.27 -5.41
N VAL A 145 -4.63 6.08 -5.19
CA VAL A 145 -3.88 4.83 -5.08
C VAL A 145 -3.86 4.11 -6.41
N GLY A 146 -2.81 3.32 -6.66
CA GLY A 146 -2.67 2.44 -7.81
C GLY A 146 -2.15 1.08 -7.40
N MET A 147 -2.18 0.11 -8.33
CA MET A 147 -1.61 -1.21 -8.09
C MET A 147 -0.99 -1.74 -9.37
N LEU A 148 0.30 -2.09 -9.31
CA LEU A 148 1.02 -2.76 -10.37
C LEU A 148 1.15 -4.25 -10.05
N TYR A 149 1.20 -5.09 -11.08
CA TYR A 149 1.43 -6.53 -10.91
C TYR A 149 2.18 -7.12 -12.11
N ARG A 150 2.87 -8.25 -11.90
CA ARG A 150 3.53 -9.03 -12.94
C ARG A 150 2.64 -10.18 -13.40
N PRO A 151 2.05 -10.12 -14.60
CA PRO A 151 1.16 -11.18 -15.08
C PRO A 151 1.86 -12.53 -15.32
N ALA A 152 3.18 -12.54 -15.46
CA ALA A 152 3.97 -13.78 -15.54
C ALA A 152 4.08 -14.51 -14.19
N ARG A 153 3.78 -13.84 -13.07
CA ARG A 153 3.95 -14.36 -11.71
C ARG A 153 2.64 -14.64 -11.00
N ILE A 154 1.62 -13.82 -11.23
CA ILE A 154 0.32 -13.90 -10.56
C ILE A 154 -0.82 -13.59 -11.53
N THR A 155 -2.01 -14.08 -11.24
CA THR A 155 -3.19 -13.89 -12.08
C THR A 155 -4.28 -13.13 -11.33
N LEU A 156 -4.96 -12.19 -12.00
CA LEU A 156 -6.14 -11.52 -11.43
C LEU A 156 -7.28 -12.54 -11.21
N ASP A 157 -7.89 -12.53 -10.03
CA ASP A 157 -9.10 -13.31 -9.71
C ASP A 157 -10.29 -12.35 -9.56
N GLY A 158 -11.02 -12.17 -10.65
CA GLY A 158 -12.13 -11.24 -10.75
C GLY A 158 -11.72 -9.78 -10.98
N ALA A 159 -12.74 -8.92 -11.07
CA ALA A 159 -12.56 -7.48 -11.27
C ALA A 159 -12.10 -6.77 -10.00
N ALA A 160 -11.31 -5.72 -10.18
CA ALA A 160 -10.93 -4.82 -9.11
C ALA A 160 -12.15 -4.11 -8.50
N LYS A 161 -12.06 -3.78 -7.22
CA LYS A 161 -13.11 -3.08 -6.47
C LYS A 161 -12.54 -1.84 -5.81
N VAL A 162 -13.41 -0.88 -5.52
CA VAL A 162 -13.09 0.30 -4.74
C VAL A 162 -13.89 0.26 -3.43
N ILE A 163 -13.21 0.41 -2.31
CA ILE A 163 -13.85 0.67 -1.03
C ILE A 163 -13.91 2.19 -0.87
N ALA A 164 -15.13 2.73 -0.97
CA ALA A 164 -15.36 4.14 -0.73
C ALA A 164 -15.14 4.48 0.75
N THR A 165 -14.49 5.60 1.01
CA THR A 165 -14.28 6.13 2.35
C THR A 165 -15.33 7.18 2.69
N PRO A 166 -15.66 7.38 3.98
CA PRO A 166 -16.58 8.44 4.37
C PRO A 166 -16.08 9.84 4.02
N GLU A 167 -16.98 10.71 3.67
CA GLU A 167 -16.79 12.14 3.48
C GLU A 167 -17.38 12.89 4.66
N GLN A 168 -16.79 14.01 5.08
CA GLN A 168 -17.29 14.84 6.18
C GLN A 168 -17.74 16.21 5.64
N HIS A 169 -18.96 16.64 6.03
CA HIS A 169 -19.55 17.87 5.54
C HIS A 169 -19.73 18.90 6.66
N ALA A 170 -18.91 19.92 6.62
CA ALA A 170 -18.88 20.99 7.63
C ALA A 170 -20.17 21.81 7.71
N ALA A 171 -20.92 21.95 6.62
CA ALA A 171 -22.18 22.67 6.61
C ALA A 171 -23.26 22.05 7.53
N GLU A 172 -23.14 20.76 7.82
CA GLU A 172 -24.03 20.01 8.71
C GLU A 172 -23.45 19.81 10.12
N GLY A 173 -22.16 20.15 10.33
CA GLY A 173 -21.44 19.93 11.57
C GLY A 173 -21.54 21.05 12.60
N ALA A 174 -20.57 21.10 13.52
CA ALA A 174 -20.48 22.15 14.53
C ALA A 174 -20.35 23.53 13.87
N GLN A 175 -21.27 24.43 14.20
CA GLN A 175 -21.37 25.73 13.58
C GLN A 175 -20.59 26.82 14.33
N THR A 176 -20.44 26.67 15.62
CA THR A 176 -19.75 27.63 16.46
C THR A 176 -18.98 26.93 17.60
N ARG A 177 -17.89 27.54 18.04
CA ARG A 177 -17.23 27.22 19.31
C ARG A 177 -16.92 28.50 20.07
N GLU A 178 -16.74 28.42 21.39
CA GLU A 178 -16.23 29.49 22.20
C GLU A 178 -14.74 29.25 22.49
N LYS A 179 -13.89 30.22 22.14
CA LYS A 179 -12.45 30.18 22.42
C LYS A 179 -12.04 31.51 23.03
N ASP A 180 -11.46 31.49 24.20
CA ASP A 180 -10.98 32.67 24.94
C ASP A 180 -12.08 33.76 25.11
N GLY A 181 -13.34 33.35 25.31
CA GLY A 181 -14.49 34.24 25.42
C GLY A 181 -15.00 34.80 24.10
N VAL A 182 -14.50 34.34 22.96
CA VAL A 182 -14.93 34.72 21.62
C VAL A 182 -15.66 33.56 20.96
N VAL A 183 -16.82 33.84 20.38
CA VAL A 183 -17.56 32.85 19.57
C VAL A 183 -16.99 32.85 18.17
N GLU A 184 -16.34 31.76 17.80
CA GLU A 184 -15.81 31.52 16.44
C GLU A 184 -16.82 30.74 15.61
N GLN A 185 -16.94 31.07 14.33
CA GLN A 185 -17.75 30.31 13.36
C GLN A 185 -16.91 29.14 12.82
N ASN A 186 -17.58 28.02 12.56
CA ASN A 186 -16.96 26.90 11.88
C ASN A 186 -16.52 27.34 10.48
N PRO A 187 -15.22 27.35 10.16
CA PRO A 187 -14.79 27.54 8.79
C PRO A 187 -15.33 26.38 7.92
N SER A 188 -15.58 26.64 6.64
CA SER A 188 -16.08 25.58 5.75
C SER A 188 -15.05 24.46 5.59
N TYR A 189 -15.34 23.28 6.15
CA TYR A 189 -14.48 22.10 6.11
C TYR A 189 -15.19 20.93 5.47
N ASP A 190 -15.39 20.93 4.18
CA ASP A 190 -15.64 19.66 3.52
C ASP A 190 -14.33 18.88 3.47
N LYS A 191 -14.35 17.66 3.99
CA LYS A 191 -13.20 16.77 4.04
C LYS A 191 -13.48 15.50 3.29
N PHE A 192 -12.51 15.13 2.48
CA PHE A 192 -12.53 13.93 1.66
C PHE A 192 -11.35 13.05 2.07
N GLN A 193 -11.53 11.75 1.94
CA GLN A 193 -10.47 10.77 2.04
C GLN A 193 -10.34 10.05 0.69
N ARG A 194 -9.16 9.53 0.41
CA ARG A 194 -8.94 8.74 -0.78
C ARG A 194 -9.55 7.36 -0.59
N HIS A 195 -10.18 6.87 -1.64
CA HIS A 195 -10.75 5.53 -1.64
C HIS A 195 -9.66 4.47 -1.76
N SER A 196 -9.94 3.27 -1.24
CA SER A 196 -9.01 2.15 -1.32
C SER A 196 -9.25 1.33 -2.57
N LEU A 197 -8.18 0.83 -3.20
CA LEU A 197 -8.21 -0.09 -4.34
C LEU A 197 -8.02 -1.53 -3.87
N VAL A 198 -8.90 -2.43 -4.28
CA VAL A 198 -8.90 -3.84 -3.90
C VAL A 198 -8.76 -4.72 -5.13
N GLN A 199 -7.81 -5.65 -5.10
CA GLN A 199 -7.69 -6.70 -6.10
C GLN A 199 -7.39 -8.04 -5.43
N THR A 200 -8.12 -9.07 -5.83
CA THR A 200 -7.80 -10.45 -5.48
C THR A 200 -6.96 -11.07 -6.59
N PHE A 201 -5.93 -11.78 -6.19
CA PHE A 201 -5.05 -12.55 -7.08
C PHE A 201 -5.15 -14.04 -6.78
N SER A 202 -4.91 -14.84 -7.80
CA SER A 202 -4.72 -16.29 -7.68
C SER A 202 -3.24 -16.62 -7.78
N ILE A 203 -2.73 -17.35 -6.79
CA ILE A 203 -1.34 -17.77 -6.66
C ILE A 203 -1.33 -19.24 -6.28
N ASN A 204 -0.89 -20.15 -7.16
CA ASN A 204 -0.82 -21.58 -6.88
C ASN A 204 -2.13 -22.15 -6.29
N ASP A 205 -3.29 -21.77 -6.87
CA ASP A 205 -4.65 -22.13 -6.44
C ASP A 205 -5.10 -21.51 -5.09
N GLU A 206 -4.31 -20.64 -4.48
CA GLU A 206 -4.69 -19.86 -3.31
C GLU A 206 -5.06 -18.42 -3.69
N LYS A 207 -5.87 -17.78 -2.84
CA LYS A 207 -6.32 -16.39 -3.06
C LYS A 207 -5.60 -15.44 -2.14
N LEU A 208 -5.06 -14.37 -2.73
CA LEU A 208 -4.50 -13.22 -2.01
C LEU A 208 -5.25 -11.95 -2.41
N THR A 209 -5.97 -11.35 -1.48
CA THR A 209 -6.61 -10.04 -1.66
C THR A 209 -5.70 -8.94 -1.12
N ILE A 210 -5.29 -8.03 -1.99
CA ILE A 210 -4.47 -6.87 -1.64
C ILE A 210 -5.33 -5.61 -1.67
N VAL A 211 -5.21 -4.79 -0.64
CA VAL A 211 -5.92 -3.52 -0.49
C VAL A 211 -4.91 -2.40 -0.31
N VAL A 212 -4.88 -1.48 -1.27
CA VAL A 212 -4.00 -0.31 -1.24
C VAL A 212 -4.77 0.89 -0.69
N ASN A 213 -4.20 1.55 0.31
CA ASN A 213 -4.84 2.63 1.07
C ASN A 213 -3.97 3.87 1.10
N HIS A 214 -4.63 5.03 1.15
CA HIS A 214 -3.99 6.30 1.47
C HIS A 214 -5.00 7.15 2.23
N LEU A 215 -4.98 7.10 3.56
CA LEU A 215 -5.97 7.79 4.39
C LEU A 215 -5.71 9.30 4.46
N LYS A 216 -6.59 10.02 5.16
CA LYS A 216 -6.52 11.48 5.28
C LYS A 216 -5.25 11.93 6.00
N SER A 217 -4.48 12.82 5.35
CA SER A 217 -3.26 13.36 5.96
C SER A 217 -3.54 14.23 7.19
N LYS A 218 -2.53 14.33 8.08
CA LYS A 218 -2.56 15.15 9.30
C LYS A 218 -2.34 16.65 9.02
N GLY A 219 -2.11 17.05 7.77
CA GLY A 219 -1.76 18.42 7.40
C GLY A 219 -2.89 19.45 7.57
N SER A 220 -4.16 19.01 7.70
CA SER A 220 -5.30 19.89 7.95
C SER A 220 -6.24 19.32 8.99
N GLY A 221 -6.93 20.17 9.75
CA GLY A 221 -7.92 19.74 10.74
C GLY A 221 -9.25 19.30 10.10
N CYS A 222 -10.03 18.53 10.85
CA CYS A 222 -11.38 18.09 10.56
C CYS A 222 -12.37 18.72 11.58
N ILE A 223 -13.65 18.37 11.55
CA ILE A 223 -14.65 18.99 12.44
C ILE A 223 -14.29 18.74 13.91
N GLU A 224 -13.87 17.55 14.26
CA GLU A 224 -13.51 17.16 15.62
C GLU A 224 -12.33 17.97 16.16
N ASP A 225 -11.28 18.15 15.36
CA ASP A 225 -10.12 18.97 15.75
C ASP A 225 -10.52 20.42 16.01
N TRP A 226 -11.43 20.94 15.21
CA TRP A 226 -11.92 22.31 15.40
C TRP A 226 -12.85 22.45 16.59
N ALA A 227 -13.72 21.46 16.84
CA ALA A 227 -14.74 21.51 17.88
C ALA A 227 -14.21 21.14 19.27
N GLU A 228 -13.38 20.10 19.36
CA GLU A 228 -12.95 19.48 20.61
C GLU A 228 -11.51 19.84 21.01
N PHE A 229 -10.62 20.06 20.02
CA PHE A 229 -9.21 20.30 20.24
C PHE A 229 -8.82 21.72 19.82
N ASN A 230 -7.84 22.26 20.51
CA ASN A 230 -7.21 23.50 20.09
C ASN A 230 -6.29 23.18 18.92
N GLU A 231 -6.59 23.66 17.71
CA GLU A 231 -5.84 23.39 16.47
C GLU A 231 -4.32 23.72 16.54
N ASN A 232 -3.89 24.48 17.57
CA ASN A 232 -2.51 24.90 17.74
C ASN A 232 -1.69 23.99 18.68
N GLY A 233 -2.26 22.88 19.15
CA GLY A 233 -1.61 21.96 20.06
C GLY A 233 -1.79 20.50 19.67
N GLU A 234 -0.88 19.64 20.12
CA GLU A 234 -1.09 18.21 20.09
C GLU A 234 -2.18 17.85 21.11
N PRO A 235 -3.15 16.96 20.74
CA PRO A 235 -4.12 16.47 21.70
C PRO A 235 -3.43 15.76 22.87
N ALA A 236 -4.04 15.81 24.05
CA ALA A 236 -3.50 15.12 25.22
C ALA A 236 -3.40 13.58 25.07
N ASP A 237 -4.16 13.03 24.13
CA ASP A 237 -4.17 11.60 23.76
C ASP A 237 -3.13 11.21 22.73
N LEU A 238 -2.33 12.18 22.26
CA LEU A 238 -1.25 11.99 21.26
C LEU A 238 -1.75 11.51 19.89
N GLN A 239 -3.02 11.73 19.58
CA GLN A 239 -3.58 11.42 18.27
C GLN A 239 -3.35 12.58 17.28
N GLY A 240 -3.04 12.26 16.02
CA GLY A 240 -2.86 13.29 14.99
C GLY A 240 -4.18 13.92 14.54
N LYS A 241 -4.14 15.13 13.98
CA LYS A 241 -5.31 15.81 13.42
C LYS A 241 -6.11 14.89 12.48
N CYS A 242 -7.42 15.07 12.42
CA CYS A 242 -8.34 14.22 11.66
C CYS A 242 -8.36 12.74 12.11
N ASN A 243 -7.99 12.45 13.36
CA ASN A 243 -7.95 11.09 13.88
C ASN A 243 -9.30 10.37 13.72
N SER A 244 -10.38 10.90 14.26
CA SER A 244 -11.73 10.30 14.18
C SER A 244 -12.19 10.10 12.74
N PHE A 245 -11.76 10.98 11.82
CA PHE A 245 -12.10 10.86 10.42
C PHE A 245 -11.35 9.70 9.73
N ARG A 246 -10.08 9.46 10.08
CA ARG A 246 -9.34 8.25 9.66
C ARG A 246 -9.90 6.99 10.32
N VAL A 247 -10.36 7.08 11.58
CA VAL A 247 -11.07 5.97 12.26
C VAL A 247 -12.34 5.57 11.49
N SER A 248 -13.10 6.54 10.97
CA SER A 248 -14.25 6.25 10.10
C SER A 248 -13.87 5.45 8.86
N ALA A 249 -12.75 5.79 8.22
CA ALA A 249 -12.24 5.03 7.07
C ALA A 249 -11.76 3.63 7.48
N ALA A 250 -11.03 3.51 8.59
CA ALA A 250 -10.57 2.23 9.13
C ALA A 250 -11.74 1.29 9.46
N LYS A 251 -12.84 1.83 10.04
CA LYS A 251 -14.07 1.07 10.30
C LYS A 251 -14.68 0.54 9.01
N VAL A 252 -14.87 1.40 7.99
CA VAL A 252 -15.42 0.98 6.69
C VAL A 252 -14.53 -0.06 6.01
N LEU A 253 -13.22 0.12 6.07
CA LEU A 253 -12.24 -0.84 5.56
C LEU A 253 -12.37 -2.19 6.25
N GLY A 254 -12.31 -2.22 7.57
CA GLY A 254 -12.45 -3.45 8.35
C GLY A 254 -13.78 -4.16 8.11
N GLU A 255 -14.91 -3.42 8.08
CA GLU A 255 -16.23 -3.98 7.73
C GLU A 255 -16.26 -4.59 6.32
N SER A 256 -15.56 -3.99 5.37
CA SER A 256 -15.52 -4.47 3.98
C SER A 256 -14.68 -5.75 3.82
N LEU A 257 -13.75 -6.00 4.74
CA LEU A 257 -12.79 -7.10 4.65
C LEU A 257 -13.13 -8.31 5.54
N LYS A 258 -14.03 -8.16 6.53
CA LYS A 258 -14.33 -9.22 7.51
C LYS A 258 -14.80 -10.54 6.92
N ASP A 259 -15.45 -10.51 5.76
CA ASP A 259 -16.02 -11.68 5.09
C ASP A 259 -15.22 -12.07 3.80
N VAL A 260 -14.04 -11.49 3.59
CA VAL A 260 -13.17 -11.84 2.46
C VAL A 260 -12.49 -13.18 2.74
N GLU A 261 -12.70 -14.13 1.81
CA GLU A 261 -12.09 -15.46 1.89
C GLU A 261 -10.63 -15.44 1.43
N GLY A 262 -9.81 -16.29 2.06
CA GLY A 262 -8.39 -16.44 1.74
C GLY A 262 -7.51 -15.45 2.50
N ASP A 263 -6.36 -15.18 1.92
CA ASP A 263 -5.37 -14.27 2.50
C ASP A 263 -5.72 -12.81 2.19
N VAL A 264 -5.56 -11.94 3.19
CA VAL A 264 -5.84 -10.51 3.08
C VAL A 264 -4.62 -9.72 3.51
N LEU A 265 -4.18 -8.80 2.65
CA LEU A 265 -3.09 -7.85 2.90
C LEU A 265 -3.58 -6.42 2.68
N VAL A 266 -3.55 -5.62 3.72
CA VAL A 266 -3.84 -4.18 3.70
C VAL A 266 -2.52 -3.43 3.75
N ILE A 267 -2.20 -2.66 2.71
CA ILE A 267 -0.97 -1.89 2.61
C ILE A 267 -1.25 -0.42 2.32
N GLY A 268 -0.28 0.41 2.60
CA GLY A 268 -0.27 1.81 2.21
C GLY A 268 -0.04 2.78 3.36
N ASP A 269 -0.06 4.06 3.01
CA ASP A 269 0.04 5.18 3.93
C ASP A 269 -1.31 5.40 4.64
N LEU A 270 -1.41 4.92 5.88
CA LEU A 270 -2.58 5.12 6.71
C LEU A 270 -2.60 6.51 7.37
N ASN A 271 -1.58 7.33 7.16
CA ASN A 271 -1.42 8.64 7.82
C ASN A 271 -1.65 8.57 9.34
N ALA A 272 -1.35 7.43 9.91
CA ALA A 272 -1.47 7.12 11.33
C ALA A 272 -0.26 6.30 11.76
N TYR A 273 0.37 6.69 12.85
CA TYR A 273 1.46 5.93 13.44
C TYR A 273 0.94 4.63 14.07
N GLY A 274 1.82 3.66 14.28
CA GLY A 274 1.45 2.32 14.73
C GLY A 274 0.68 2.23 16.06
N LYS A 275 0.63 3.30 16.85
CA LYS A 275 -0.13 3.43 18.11
C LYS A 275 -1.35 4.34 17.99
N GLU A 276 -1.59 4.94 16.84
CA GLU A 276 -2.76 5.80 16.63
C GLU A 276 -4.02 4.97 16.34
N ASP A 277 -5.17 5.54 16.67
CA ASP A 277 -6.48 4.88 16.65
C ASP A 277 -6.84 4.18 15.33
N PRO A 278 -6.57 4.75 14.13
CA PRO A 278 -6.90 4.07 12.88
C PRO A 278 -6.22 2.71 12.73
N VAL A 279 -4.95 2.60 13.18
CA VAL A 279 -4.21 1.33 13.17
C VAL A 279 -4.74 0.40 14.24
N ALA A 280 -4.99 0.89 15.46
CA ALA A 280 -5.57 0.11 16.55
C ALA A 280 -6.93 -0.50 16.18
N VAL A 281 -7.80 0.26 15.48
CA VAL A 281 -9.11 -0.22 14.99
C VAL A 281 -8.93 -1.34 13.95
N LEU A 282 -7.96 -1.25 13.07
CA LEU A 282 -7.72 -2.33 12.11
C LEU A 282 -7.08 -3.57 12.77
N THR A 283 -6.37 -3.39 13.89
CA THR A 283 -5.64 -4.47 14.57
C THR A 283 -6.39 -4.98 15.83
N ASP A 284 -5.86 -4.77 17.00
CA ASP A 284 -6.17 -5.48 18.22
C ASP A 284 -6.87 -4.64 19.30
N TYR A 285 -7.42 -3.48 18.94
CA TYR A 285 -8.15 -2.66 19.92
C TYR A 285 -9.28 -3.44 20.59
N ASP A 286 -9.39 -3.31 21.91
CA ASP A 286 -10.48 -3.87 22.71
C ASP A 286 -10.83 -2.88 23.83
N ALA A 287 -12.01 -2.24 23.72
CA ALA A 287 -12.50 -1.24 24.67
C ALA A 287 -12.64 -1.80 26.10
N SER A 288 -12.73 -3.12 26.28
CA SER A 288 -12.81 -3.74 27.60
C SER A 288 -11.48 -3.78 28.34
N THR A 289 -10.35 -3.54 27.65
CA THR A 289 -9.00 -3.64 28.20
C THR A 289 -8.31 -2.28 28.41
N THR A 290 -8.95 -1.18 28.02
CA THR A 290 -8.40 0.18 28.11
C THR A 290 -9.45 1.21 28.45
N ASP A 291 -9.05 2.30 29.10
CA ASP A 291 -9.90 3.48 29.32
C ASP A 291 -9.94 4.42 28.11
N HIS A 292 -9.09 4.19 27.10
CA HIS A 292 -9.05 5.00 25.87
C HIS A 292 -10.24 4.65 24.98
N VAL A 293 -11.05 5.65 24.65
CA VAL A 293 -12.27 5.50 23.85
C VAL A 293 -12.03 5.98 22.44
N ILE A 294 -12.07 5.06 21.48
CA ILE A 294 -11.96 5.37 20.05
C ILE A 294 -13.35 5.68 19.48
N ARG A 295 -13.43 6.74 18.67
CA ARG A 295 -14.67 7.16 18.00
C ARG A 295 -14.45 7.45 16.53
N THR A 296 -15.48 7.17 15.73
CA THR A 296 -15.58 7.65 14.35
C THR A 296 -15.91 9.13 14.30
N ALA A 297 -15.72 9.77 13.15
CA ALA A 297 -16.09 11.16 12.92
C ALA A 297 -17.60 11.33 12.81
N SER A 298 -18.08 12.49 13.27
CA SER A 298 -19.45 12.96 13.08
C SER A 298 -19.68 13.58 11.69
N TRP A 299 -20.94 13.78 11.32
CA TRP A 299 -21.35 14.48 10.09
C TRP A 299 -20.79 13.87 8.81
N THR A 300 -20.75 12.54 8.75
CA THR A 300 -20.20 11.83 7.59
C THR A 300 -21.27 11.26 6.67
N THR A 301 -20.92 11.21 5.38
CA THR A 301 -21.66 10.50 4.34
C THR A 301 -20.78 9.42 3.72
N LEU A 302 -21.40 8.38 3.18
CA LEU A 302 -20.73 7.33 2.43
C LEU A 302 -21.54 7.04 1.16
N ASN A 303 -20.92 7.14 0.00
CA ASN A 303 -21.59 7.05 -1.29
C ASN A 303 -22.79 8.01 -1.40
N GLY A 304 -22.63 9.26 -0.96
CA GLY A 304 -23.65 10.30 -0.98
C GLY A 304 -24.82 10.11 -0.04
N LYS A 305 -24.77 9.15 0.89
CA LYS A 305 -25.79 8.92 1.92
C LYS A 305 -25.23 9.21 3.30
N VAL A 306 -26.08 9.71 4.21
CA VAL A 306 -25.71 9.89 5.61
C VAL A 306 -25.19 8.55 6.16
N TYR A 307 -23.97 8.56 6.65
CA TYR A 307 -23.31 7.45 7.29
C TYR A 307 -23.42 7.57 8.81
N GLU A 308 -22.86 8.64 9.38
CA GLU A 308 -22.96 8.94 10.81
C GLU A 308 -23.22 10.43 11.04
N ARG A 309 -24.25 10.77 11.82
CA ARG A 309 -24.52 12.13 12.31
C ARG A 309 -23.71 12.44 13.56
N GLU A 310 -23.58 11.45 14.43
CA GLU A 310 -22.77 11.48 15.66
C GLU A 310 -21.78 10.33 15.54
N GLY A 311 -20.51 10.59 15.87
CA GLY A 311 -19.50 9.54 15.82
C GLY A 311 -19.85 8.36 16.72
N SER A 312 -19.72 7.14 16.22
CA SER A 312 -19.94 5.91 17.00
C SER A 312 -18.68 5.49 17.74
N VAL A 313 -18.87 4.88 18.91
CA VAL A 313 -17.77 4.27 19.67
C VAL A 313 -17.39 2.97 18.99
N ILE A 314 -16.09 2.70 18.93
CA ILE A 314 -15.52 1.42 18.51
C ILE A 314 -15.37 0.55 19.75
N ASP A 315 -16.00 -0.63 19.74
CA ASP A 315 -15.89 -1.60 20.84
C ASP A 315 -14.68 -2.52 20.67
N LYS A 316 -14.39 -2.92 19.41
CA LYS A 316 -13.32 -3.88 19.10
C LYS A 316 -12.72 -3.63 17.72
N GLY A 317 -11.42 -3.90 17.60
CA GLY A 317 -10.68 -3.91 16.34
C GLY A 317 -10.99 -5.12 15.46
N TYR A 318 -10.53 -5.06 14.22
CA TYR A 318 -10.81 -6.08 13.19
C TYR A 318 -9.82 -7.26 13.21
N GLY A 319 -8.79 -7.23 14.06
CA GLY A 319 -7.90 -8.35 14.33
C GLY A 319 -6.85 -8.58 13.24
N LEU A 320 -6.54 -7.60 12.41
CA LEU A 320 -5.40 -7.70 11.50
C LEU A 320 -4.09 -7.63 12.29
N ILE A 321 -3.07 -8.26 11.78
CA ILE A 321 -1.73 -8.32 12.37
C ILE A 321 -0.85 -7.32 11.63
N ASN A 322 -0.22 -6.40 12.35
CA ASN A 322 0.76 -5.48 11.78
C ASN A 322 2.10 -6.21 11.60
N LEU A 323 2.43 -6.53 10.34
CA LEU A 323 3.60 -7.32 9.99
C LEU A 323 4.91 -6.60 10.28
N ASN A 324 4.98 -5.27 10.05
CA ASN A 324 6.16 -4.45 10.36
C ASN A 324 6.46 -4.51 11.87
N THR A 325 5.45 -4.25 12.71
CA THR A 325 5.60 -4.30 14.16
C THR A 325 5.90 -5.72 14.65
N GLN A 326 5.31 -6.74 14.05
CA GLN A 326 5.59 -8.14 14.39
C GLN A 326 7.05 -8.51 14.13
N ALA A 327 7.63 -8.04 13.03
CA ALA A 327 8.99 -8.37 12.61
C ALA A 327 10.06 -7.52 13.30
N HIS A 328 9.82 -6.21 13.43
CA HIS A 328 10.83 -5.23 13.83
C HIS A 328 10.52 -4.54 15.18
N GLY A 329 9.36 -4.82 15.78
CA GLY A 329 8.94 -4.20 17.03
C GLY A 329 8.53 -2.74 16.85
N ALA A 330 8.83 -1.92 17.88
CA ALA A 330 8.46 -0.51 17.89
C ALA A 330 9.43 0.39 17.11
N ASP A 331 10.55 -0.14 16.66
CA ASP A 331 11.63 0.63 16.01
C ASP A 331 11.44 0.74 14.49
N THR A 332 10.35 0.18 13.93
CA THR A 332 10.01 0.30 12.52
C THR A 332 9.65 1.75 12.16
N TYR A 333 10.12 2.24 11.02
CA TYR A 333 9.78 3.56 10.51
C TYR A 333 9.78 3.59 8.98
N SER A 334 8.95 4.46 8.41
CA SER A 334 8.87 4.70 6.97
C SER A 334 8.88 6.20 6.64
N TYR A 335 8.79 7.06 7.67
CA TYR A 335 8.63 8.50 7.52
C TYR A 335 9.38 9.26 8.60
N SER A 336 9.83 10.47 8.28
CA SER A 336 10.46 11.39 9.24
C SER A 336 9.73 12.73 9.29
N TYR A 337 9.29 13.14 10.48
CA TYR A 337 8.65 14.43 10.68
C TYR A 337 9.34 15.21 11.81
N ASN A 338 9.81 16.44 11.51
CA ASN A 338 10.54 17.29 12.46
C ASN A 338 11.76 16.62 13.12
N GLY A 339 12.36 15.63 12.45
CA GLY A 339 13.52 14.88 12.97
C GLY A 339 13.14 13.70 13.87
N GLU A 340 11.86 13.35 13.94
CA GLU A 340 11.34 12.16 14.62
C GLU A 340 10.95 11.12 13.59
N LEU A 341 11.33 9.86 13.84
CA LEU A 341 11.02 8.72 12.97
C LEU A 341 9.71 8.08 13.39
N GLY A 342 8.93 7.64 12.43
CA GLY A 342 7.69 6.92 12.68
C GLY A 342 7.20 6.16 11.46
N ASN A 343 6.35 5.17 11.67
CA ASN A 343 5.80 4.35 10.61
C ASN A 343 4.39 4.84 10.24
N LEU A 344 4.23 5.41 9.04
CA LEU A 344 2.94 5.77 8.44
C LEU A 344 2.47 4.74 7.41
N ASP A 345 3.43 3.99 6.85
CA ASP A 345 3.20 2.97 5.83
C ASP A 345 3.16 1.60 6.49
N HIS A 346 2.01 0.94 6.41
CA HIS A 346 1.75 -0.30 7.13
C HIS A 346 1.51 -1.47 6.17
N ALA A 347 1.83 -2.67 6.66
CA ALA A 347 1.43 -3.94 6.10
C ALA A 347 0.63 -4.70 7.16
N LEU A 348 -0.70 -4.74 7.00
CA LEU A 348 -1.60 -5.43 7.93
C LEU A 348 -2.16 -6.67 7.25
N ALA A 349 -2.10 -7.81 7.93
CA ALA A 349 -2.49 -9.11 7.38
C ALA A 349 -3.53 -9.80 8.27
N ASN A 350 -4.38 -10.63 7.67
CA ASN A 350 -5.14 -11.61 8.46
C ASN A 350 -4.20 -12.73 8.95
N GLU A 351 -4.69 -13.54 9.88
CA GLU A 351 -3.88 -14.60 10.54
C GLU A 351 -3.30 -15.60 9.53
N SER A 352 -4.09 -15.99 8.50
CA SER A 352 -3.64 -16.94 7.49
C SER A 352 -2.47 -16.40 6.67
N LEU A 353 -2.50 -15.13 6.27
CA LEU A 353 -1.40 -14.50 5.55
C LEU A 353 -0.19 -14.25 6.45
N ALA A 354 -0.40 -13.79 7.68
CA ALA A 354 0.70 -13.57 8.62
C ALA A 354 1.52 -14.83 8.87
N ALA A 355 0.88 -16.02 8.83
CA ALA A 355 1.57 -17.30 8.92
C ALA A 355 2.43 -17.64 7.68
N LYS A 356 2.23 -16.94 6.56
CA LYS A 356 2.99 -17.10 5.30
C LYS A 356 4.10 -16.07 5.15
N LEU A 357 4.24 -15.14 6.08
CA LEU A 357 5.32 -14.15 6.06
C LEU A 357 6.68 -14.84 6.23
N VAL A 358 7.58 -14.62 5.29
CA VAL A 358 8.98 -15.11 5.36
C VAL A 358 9.99 -13.97 5.48
N GLY A 359 9.60 -12.75 5.16
CA GLY A 359 10.43 -11.57 5.35
C GLY A 359 9.66 -10.28 5.13
N ILE A 360 10.10 -9.23 5.79
CA ILE A 360 9.61 -7.85 5.60
C ILE A 360 10.76 -6.89 5.82
N ASP A 361 10.78 -5.78 5.10
CA ASP A 361 11.79 -4.74 5.20
C ASP A 361 11.16 -3.36 4.92
N ASP A 362 11.48 -2.38 5.76
CA ASP A 362 11.28 -0.96 5.47
C ASP A 362 12.58 -0.49 4.79
N TRP A 363 12.58 -0.39 3.47
CA TRP A 363 13.82 -0.06 2.73
C TRP A 363 14.11 1.43 2.79
N HIS A 364 15.00 1.84 3.69
CA HIS A 364 15.28 3.23 4.05
C HIS A 364 16.07 3.97 2.96
N ILE A 365 15.39 4.40 1.91
CA ILE A 365 15.95 5.16 0.79
C ILE A 365 15.44 6.60 0.73
N ASN A 366 14.46 6.97 1.54
CA ASN A 366 13.75 8.24 1.45
C ASN A 366 13.65 8.99 2.79
N SER A 367 13.04 8.39 3.82
CA SER A 367 12.61 9.06 5.06
C SER A 367 13.75 9.73 5.84
N VAL A 368 14.96 9.22 5.74
CA VAL A 368 16.18 9.74 6.41
C VAL A 368 17.10 10.47 5.44
N GLU A 369 16.76 10.50 4.16
CA GLU A 369 17.49 11.27 3.17
C GLU A 369 17.11 12.76 3.24
N SER A 370 17.98 13.62 2.76
CA SER A 370 17.64 15.04 2.68
C SER A 370 16.73 15.31 1.48
N ASN A 371 15.63 16.02 1.72
CA ASN A 371 14.73 16.47 0.65
C ASN A 371 15.41 17.35 -0.42
N LEU A 372 16.62 17.85 -0.15
CA LEU A 372 17.42 18.53 -1.18
C LEU A 372 17.84 17.61 -2.32
N PHE A 373 17.83 16.28 -2.13
CA PHE A 373 18.16 15.28 -3.15
C PHE A 373 16.94 14.71 -3.88
N GLU A 374 15.73 15.07 -3.46
CA GLU A 374 14.51 14.81 -4.22
C GLU A 374 14.55 15.48 -5.60
N TYR A 375 13.57 15.20 -6.43
CA TYR A 375 13.51 15.72 -7.80
C TYR A 375 13.40 17.26 -7.89
N GLY A 376 12.77 17.92 -6.91
CA GLY A 376 12.51 19.37 -6.94
C GLY A 376 13.79 20.20 -6.93
N SER A 377 13.88 21.19 -7.82
CA SER A 377 15.05 22.07 -7.94
C SER A 377 14.97 23.32 -7.06
N LYS A 378 13.81 23.58 -6.46
CA LYS A 378 13.59 24.77 -5.64
C LYS A 378 14.49 24.75 -4.40
N TYR A 379 15.23 25.83 -4.19
CA TYR A 379 16.17 26.02 -3.06
C TYR A 379 17.43 25.13 -3.06
N THR A 380 17.68 24.35 -4.11
CA THR A 380 18.83 23.44 -4.16
C THR A 380 20.11 24.09 -4.75
N GLY A 381 19.98 25.25 -5.40
CA GLY A 381 21.13 25.92 -6.06
C GLY A 381 21.76 25.01 -7.13
N GLU A 382 23.10 24.89 -7.05
CA GLU A 382 23.90 24.06 -7.98
C GLU A 382 24.09 22.61 -7.49
N LEU A 383 23.27 22.14 -6.54
CA LEU A 383 23.34 20.76 -6.06
C LEU A 383 23.04 19.79 -7.21
N VAL A 384 23.99 18.90 -7.49
CA VAL A 384 23.82 17.85 -8.50
C VAL A 384 22.90 16.78 -7.95
N LYS A 385 21.81 16.53 -8.67
CA LYS A 385 20.85 15.47 -8.38
C LYS A 385 21.22 14.19 -9.12
N THR A 386 20.89 13.05 -8.50
CA THR A 386 21.17 11.74 -9.08
C THR A 386 19.87 11.06 -9.47
N GLU A 387 19.94 10.16 -10.41
CA GLU A 387 18.83 9.29 -10.84
C GLU A 387 18.68 8.04 -9.95
N SER A 388 19.51 7.92 -8.90
CA SER A 388 19.47 6.78 -7.98
C SER A 388 18.11 6.68 -7.27
N PRO A 389 17.74 5.51 -6.71
CA PRO A 389 16.48 5.34 -5.99
C PRO A 389 16.40 6.15 -4.68
N PHE A 390 17.53 6.64 -4.16
CA PHE A 390 17.57 7.42 -2.90
C PHE A 390 16.93 8.79 -3.08
N SER A 391 16.08 9.18 -2.14
CA SER A 391 15.22 10.38 -2.22
C SER A 391 14.30 10.37 -3.45
N ALA A 392 13.73 9.20 -3.78
CA ALA A 392 12.69 9.08 -4.80
C ALA A 392 11.32 9.57 -4.29
N SER A 393 11.15 9.58 -2.97
CA SER A 393 9.96 9.99 -2.24
C SER A 393 10.37 10.58 -0.87
N ASP A 394 9.41 10.93 -0.02
CA ASP A 394 9.57 11.24 1.41
C ASP A 394 9.18 10.05 2.32
N HIS A 395 8.59 8.99 1.75
CA HIS A 395 8.26 7.74 2.42
C HIS A 395 9.16 6.60 1.97
N ASP A 396 9.57 5.75 2.91
CA ASP A 396 10.28 4.50 2.59
C ASP A 396 9.29 3.43 2.11
N PRO A 397 9.65 2.66 1.07
CA PRO A 397 8.82 1.54 0.65
C PRO A 397 8.91 0.37 1.64
N VAL A 398 7.76 -0.29 1.84
CA VAL A 398 7.65 -1.55 2.61
C VAL A 398 7.66 -2.72 1.65
N ILE A 399 8.52 -3.69 1.88
CA ILE A 399 8.65 -4.90 1.06
C ILE A 399 8.27 -6.13 1.89
N ILE A 400 7.30 -6.90 1.40
CA ILE A 400 6.74 -8.07 2.06
C ILE A 400 7.02 -9.30 1.20
N ALA A 401 7.70 -10.30 1.76
CA ALA A 401 7.96 -11.58 1.13
C ALA A 401 7.07 -12.67 1.73
N LEU A 402 6.36 -13.40 0.87
CA LEU A 402 5.32 -14.36 1.24
C LEU A 402 5.62 -15.75 0.65
N SER A 403 5.29 -16.80 1.41
CA SER A 403 5.42 -18.17 0.97
C SER A 403 4.11 -18.71 0.39
N TYR A 404 4.15 -19.01 -0.90
CA TYR A 404 3.09 -19.67 -1.67
C TYR A 404 3.67 -20.84 -2.47
N PRO A 405 4.10 -21.94 -1.80
CA PRO A 405 4.78 -23.03 -2.47
C PRO A 405 3.87 -23.65 -3.56
N ALA A 406 4.49 -23.98 -4.70
CA ALA A 406 3.76 -24.67 -5.76
C ALA A 406 3.20 -26.01 -5.23
N PRO A 407 1.98 -26.42 -5.67
CA PRO A 407 1.39 -27.70 -5.30
C PRO A 407 2.35 -28.85 -5.59
N VAL A 408 2.64 -29.68 -4.57
CA VAL A 408 3.47 -30.89 -4.78
C VAL A 408 2.72 -31.83 -5.70
N THR A 409 3.20 -31.96 -6.94
CA THR A 409 2.66 -32.99 -7.83
C THR A 409 2.91 -34.35 -7.19
N PRO A 410 1.88 -35.19 -6.93
CA PRO A 410 2.09 -36.51 -6.38
C PRO A 410 3.06 -37.27 -7.28
N VAL A 411 4.21 -37.63 -6.77
CA VAL A 411 5.14 -38.50 -7.49
C VAL A 411 4.40 -39.83 -7.70
N THR A 412 3.98 -40.11 -8.93
CA THR A 412 3.46 -41.44 -9.26
C THR A 412 4.55 -42.44 -8.88
N PRO A 413 4.31 -43.34 -7.95
CA PRO A 413 5.36 -44.30 -7.55
C PRO A 413 5.83 -45.01 -8.83
N THR A 414 7.11 -44.92 -9.11
CA THR A 414 7.73 -45.71 -10.18
C THR A 414 7.40 -47.16 -9.89
N PRO A 415 6.77 -47.92 -10.79
CA PRO A 415 6.51 -49.34 -10.56
C PRO A 415 7.83 -50.01 -10.20
N GLU A 416 7.88 -50.70 -9.05
CA GLU A 416 9.03 -51.48 -8.70
C GLU A 416 9.36 -52.43 -9.85
N PRO A 417 10.62 -52.59 -10.25
CA PRO A 417 10.96 -53.54 -11.27
C PRO A 417 10.53 -54.93 -10.77
N VAL A 418 9.64 -55.56 -11.56
CA VAL A 418 9.20 -56.95 -11.30
C VAL A 418 10.47 -57.77 -11.26
N LYS A 419 10.81 -58.30 -10.10
CA LYS A 419 11.86 -59.29 -9.97
C LYS A 419 11.44 -60.50 -10.77
N ASP A 420 12.10 -60.77 -11.89
CA ASP A 420 11.99 -62.05 -12.59
C ASP A 420 12.30 -63.18 -11.58
N SER A 421 11.28 -63.87 -11.13
CA SER A 421 11.45 -65.12 -10.43
C SER A 421 11.64 -66.21 -11.50
N ASP A 422 12.88 -66.64 -11.64
CA ASP A 422 13.20 -67.87 -12.37
C ASP A 422 12.34 -69.03 -11.87
N GLY A 423 11.67 -69.73 -12.76
CA GLY A 423 11.23 -71.07 -12.53
C GLY A 423 9.73 -71.32 -12.79
N GLY A 424 9.38 -71.97 -13.90
CA GLY A 424 8.11 -72.71 -14.01
C GLY A 424 7.47 -72.68 -15.41
N SER A 425 8.02 -73.47 -16.30
CA SER A 425 7.37 -73.93 -17.52
C SER A 425 5.95 -74.47 -17.27
N LEU A 426 4.89 -73.75 -17.69
CA LEU A 426 3.56 -74.30 -17.96
C LEU A 426 2.70 -73.19 -18.65
N GLY A 427 2.91 -72.95 -19.92
CA GLY A 427 2.19 -71.88 -20.65
C GLY A 427 1.78 -72.15 -22.08
N TYR A 428 1.91 -73.39 -22.57
CA TYR A 428 1.56 -73.69 -23.98
C TYR A 428 0.12 -74.21 -24.19
N PHE A 429 -0.69 -74.37 -23.15
CA PHE A 429 -2.07 -74.90 -23.28
C PHE A 429 -3.19 -73.84 -23.23
N ALA A 430 -2.93 -72.58 -22.98
CA ALA A 430 -3.97 -71.56 -22.86
C ALA A 430 -4.26 -70.78 -24.18
N LEU A 431 -3.48 -71.00 -25.24
CA LEU A 431 -3.62 -70.23 -26.50
C LEU A 431 -4.45 -70.96 -27.62
N MET A 432 -4.92 -72.18 -27.35
CA MET A 432 -5.73 -72.94 -28.32
C MET A 432 -7.23 -72.87 -28.08
N LEU A 433 -7.76 -72.20 -27.05
CA LEU A 433 -9.21 -72.18 -26.76
C LEU A 433 -9.87 -70.83 -27.08
N LEU A 434 -9.21 -69.84 -27.60
CA LEU A 434 -9.79 -68.55 -28.04
C LEU A 434 -9.91 -68.40 -29.52
N GLY A 435 -9.48 -69.39 -30.31
CA GLY A 435 -9.62 -69.38 -31.78
C GLY A 435 -10.94 -69.96 -32.36
N ALA A 436 -11.85 -70.51 -31.54
CA ALA A 436 -13.02 -71.26 -31.99
C ALA A 436 -14.38 -70.58 -31.84
N LEU A 437 -14.43 -69.33 -31.38
CA LEU A 437 -15.69 -68.60 -31.15
C LEU A 437 -15.90 -67.35 -32.05
N GLY A 438 -15.07 -67.17 -33.06
CA GLY A 438 -15.12 -66.02 -33.99
C GLY A 438 -15.81 -66.21 -35.34
N LEU A 439 -16.45 -67.37 -35.63
CA LEU A 439 -17.06 -67.63 -36.88
C LEU A 439 -18.53 -68.11 -36.73
N ARG A 440 -19.45 -67.18 -36.38
CA ARG A 440 -20.90 -67.33 -36.78
C ARG A 440 -21.68 -66.07 -36.43
N ARG A 441 -21.87 -65.18 -37.41
CA ARG A 441 -23.19 -64.65 -37.83
C ARG A 441 -23.03 -63.51 -38.82
N ARG A 442 -23.21 -63.84 -40.05
CA ARG A 442 -23.89 -63.03 -41.05
C ARG A 442 -25.14 -63.77 -41.45
N SER A 443 -26.26 -63.17 -41.21
CA SER A 443 -27.48 -63.13 -42.06
C SER A 443 -28.40 -62.11 -41.39
#